data_2a7da5a703853a548024b08d826b2fd3
#
_entry.id   2a7da5a703853a548024b08d826b2fd3
#
_cell.length_a   1.000
_cell.length_b   1.000
_cell.length_c   1.000
_cell.angle_alpha   90.00
_cell.angle_beta   90.00
_cell.angle_gamma   90.00
#
_symmetry.space_group_name_H-M   'P 1'
#
loop_
_entity.id
_entity.type
_entity.pdbx_description
1 polymer ?
#
loop_
_entity_poly.entity_id
_entity_poly.type
_entity_poly.pdbx_seq_one_letter_code
_entity_poly.pdbx_strand_id
1 'polypeptide(L)'
;MLDLSPTLERALMADPRNYYARETLKDGTPVTIRAIRKDDKESIHNAFRALDREAVYRRFFAPKQDLTDPELEQVIDVDFSQVVALVATVSRADGEEIVIGDGRYVADKEGKPERAELGFLTAEPYRGRGIATLLLRHLARIAHHAGLSAFEADVLAYNAPMLAVFERSGLPISRRREGNIIHVTLSLGSGLN
;
A
#
# COMPACT_ATOMS: atom_id res chain seq x y z
N MET A 1 -8.19 -20.63 0.45
CA MET A 1 -6.82 -20.15 0.17
C MET A 1 -6.31 -20.99 -0.99
N LEU A 2 -6.21 -20.43 -2.20
CA LEU A 2 -5.53 -21.11 -3.30
C LEU A 2 -4.04 -20.99 -2.99
N ASP A 3 -3.46 -22.12 -2.60
CA ASP A 3 -2.02 -22.26 -2.39
C ASP A 3 -1.35 -22.13 -3.74
N LEU A 4 -0.83 -20.93 -4.03
CA LEU A 4 -0.04 -20.71 -5.23
C LEU A 4 1.20 -21.58 -5.13
N SER A 5 1.56 -22.31 -6.21
CA SER A 5 2.80 -23.07 -6.16
C SER A 5 3.97 -22.11 -5.86
N PRO A 6 4.98 -22.55 -5.08
CA PRO A 6 6.13 -21.69 -4.73
C PRO A 6 6.82 -21.05 -5.96
N THR A 7 6.77 -21.73 -7.10
CA THR A 7 7.30 -21.25 -8.37
C THR A 7 6.50 -20.06 -8.92
N LEU A 8 5.16 -20.12 -8.85
CA LEU A 8 4.29 -19.04 -9.31
C LEU A 8 4.40 -17.83 -8.39
N GLU A 9 4.45 -18.06 -7.09
CA GLU A 9 4.64 -17.00 -6.10
C GLU A 9 5.96 -16.27 -6.33
N ARG A 10 7.05 -16.98 -6.55
CA ARG A 10 8.36 -16.40 -6.86
C ARG A 10 8.34 -15.62 -8.17
N ALA A 11 7.62 -16.08 -9.19
CA ALA A 11 7.46 -15.35 -10.46
C ALA A 11 6.68 -14.04 -10.28
N LEU A 12 5.60 -14.04 -9.48
CA LEU A 12 4.82 -12.83 -9.17
C LEU A 12 5.62 -11.81 -8.35
N MET A 13 6.53 -12.25 -7.49
CA MET A 13 7.43 -11.36 -6.76
C MET A 13 8.52 -10.79 -7.66
N ALA A 14 9.00 -11.53 -8.66
CA ALA A 14 10.03 -11.11 -9.60
C ALA A 14 9.51 -10.07 -10.62
N ASP A 15 8.22 -10.15 -11.00
CA ASP A 15 7.53 -9.15 -11.81
C ASP A 15 6.20 -8.72 -11.18
N PRO A 16 6.21 -7.70 -10.33
CA PRO A 16 5.03 -7.24 -9.61
C PRO A 16 3.90 -6.68 -10.50
N ARG A 17 4.12 -6.44 -11.81
CA ARG A 17 3.08 -5.99 -12.74
C ARG A 17 1.90 -6.95 -12.82
N ASN A 18 2.18 -8.24 -12.61
CA ASN A 18 1.18 -9.30 -12.67
C ASN A 18 0.76 -9.78 -11.27
N TYR A 19 1.15 -9.03 -10.23
CA TYR A 19 0.84 -9.42 -8.87
C TYR A 19 -0.66 -9.56 -8.63
N TYR A 20 -1.05 -10.69 -8.04
CA TYR A 20 -2.44 -11.02 -7.75
C TYR A 20 -2.50 -11.97 -6.55
N ALA A 21 -3.33 -11.66 -5.57
CA ALA A 21 -3.62 -12.53 -4.42
C ALA A 21 -5.07 -12.36 -3.98
N ARG A 22 -5.71 -13.47 -3.60
CA ARG A 22 -7.03 -13.46 -2.96
C ARG A 22 -6.86 -13.47 -1.46
N GLU A 23 -7.53 -12.58 -0.79
CA GLU A 23 -7.48 -12.39 0.65
C GLU A 23 -8.88 -12.27 1.24
N THR A 24 -8.94 -12.24 2.56
CA THR A 24 -10.20 -12.04 3.29
C THR A 24 -9.96 -10.98 4.36
N LEU A 25 -10.83 -9.98 4.42
CA LEU A 25 -10.81 -8.97 5.48
C LEU A 25 -11.22 -9.58 6.81
N LYS A 26 -11.01 -8.84 7.91
CA LYS A 26 -11.34 -9.28 9.28
C LYS A 26 -12.82 -9.62 9.47
N ASP A 27 -13.70 -9.01 8.69
CA ASP A 27 -15.15 -9.23 8.72
C ASP A 27 -15.65 -10.33 7.78
N GLY A 28 -14.72 -11.08 7.16
CA GLY A 28 -15.05 -12.15 6.21
C GLY A 28 -15.22 -11.69 4.77
N THR A 29 -15.13 -10.40 4.47
CA THR A 29 -15.27 -9.88 3.09
C THR A 29 -14.12 -10.38 2.21
N PRO A 30 -14.40 -11.07 1.08
CA PRO A 30 -13.36 -11.46 0.14
C PRO A 30 -12.84 -10.22 -0.59
N VAL A 31 -11.52 -10.12 -0.72
CA VAL A 31 -10.83 -9.04 -1.43
C VAL A 31 -9.74 -9.59 -2.34
N THR A 32 -9.46 -8.85 -3.39
CA THR A 32 -8.30 -9.09 -4.25
C THR A 32 -7.24 -8.04 -3.98
N ILE A 33 -6.00 -8.48 -3.75
CA ILE A 33 -4.82 -7.61 -3.75
C ILE A 33 -4.11 -7.82 -5.08
N ARG A 34 -3.97 -6.77 -5.87
CA ARG A 34 -3.33 -6.87 -7.19
C ARG A 34 -2.52 -5.61 -7.52
N ALA A 35 -1.66 -5.76 -8.51
CA ALA A 35 -1.00 -4.60 -9.12
C ALA A 35 -2.02 -3.56 -9.59
N ILE A 36 -1.67 -2.29 -9.41
CA ILE A 36 -2.45 -1.18 -9.98
C ILE A 36 -2.38 -1.24 -11.50
N ARG A 37 -3.46 -0.82 -12.20
CA ARG A 37 -3.58 -0.83 -13.66
C ARG A 37 -4.00 0.55 -14.15
N LYS A 38 -3.76 0.83 -15.44
CA LYS A 38 -4.22 2.08 -16.07
C LYS A 38 -5.74 2.25 -16.01
N ASP A 39 -6.47 1.14 -16.09
CA ASP A 39 -7.94 1.10 -16.01
C ASP A 39 -8.47 1.48 -14.62
N ASP A 40 -7.62 1.48 -13.59
CA ASP A 40 -8.01 1.89 -12.24
C ASP A 40 -8.16 3.42 -12.08
N LYS A 41 -7.82 4.23 -13.09
CA LYS A 41 -7.79 5.70 -13.01
C LYS A 41 -9.07 6.28 -12.42
N GLU A 42 -10.21 5.90 -13.00
CA GLU A 42 -11.51 6.41 -12.55
C GLU A 42 -11.86 5.93 -11.14
N SER A 43 -11.61 4.66 -10.84
CA SER A 43 -11.86 4.07 -9.53
C SER A 43 -11.01 4.72 -8.43
N ILE A 44 -9.72 4.99 -8.71
CA ILE A 44 -8.81 5.71 -7.81
C ILE A 44 -9.28 7.14 -7.60
N HIS A 45 -9.68 7.84 -8.67
CA HIS A 45 -10.18 9.20 -8.56
C HIS A 45 -11.46 9.29 -7.71
N ASN A 46 -12.40 8.37 -7.93
CA ASN A 46 -13.62 8.28 -7.14
C ASN A 46 -13.33 7.94 -5.67
N ALA A 47 -12.40 7.00 -5.42
CA ALA A 47 -11.96 6.68 -4.06
C ALA A 47 -11.32 7.89 -3.37
N PHE A 48 -10.51 8.68 -4.08
CA PHE A 48 -9.92 9.91 -3.54
C PHE A 48 -10.98 10.95 -3.17
N ARG A 49 -11.95 11.21 -4.06
CA ARG A 49 -13.04 12.18 -3.82
C ARG A 49 -13.95 11.80 -2.65
N ALA A 50 -14.05 10.53 -2.37
CA ALA A 50 -14.81 10.01 -1.23
C ALA A 50 -14.10 10.15 0.13
N LEU A 51 -12.83 10.61 0.13
CA LEU A 51 -12.07 10.79 1.37
C LEU A 51 -12.50 12.07 2.11
N ASP A 52 -12.50 12.01 3.43
CA ASP A 52 -12.58 13.20 4.25
C ASP A 52 -11.28 14.02 4.18
N ARG A 53 -11.36 15.32 4.51
CA ARG A 53 -10.23 16.25 4.48
C ARG A 53 -9.07 15.80 5.37
N GLU A 54 -9.38 15.15 6.47
CA GLU A 54 -8.37 14.69 7.42
C GLU A 54 -7.58 13.50 6.85
N ALA A 55 -8.24 12.57 6.17
CA ALA A 55 -7.57 11.46 5.48
C ALA A 55 -6.64 11.94 4.38
N VAL A 56 -7.07 12.92 3.60
CA VAL A 56 -6.24 13.57 2.58
C VAL A 56 -5.02 14.22 3.24
N TYR A 57 -5.21 14.99 4.31
CA TYR A 57 -4.11 15.63 5.01
C TYR A 57 -3.14 14.63 5.63
N ARG A 58 -3.64 13.53 6.22
CA ARG A 58 -2.81 12.45 6.77
C ARG A 58 -1.93 11.77 5.72
N ARG A 59 -2.37 11.72 4.47
CA ARG A 59 -1.66 11.06 3.37
C ARG A 59 -0.68 11.98 2.65
N PHE A 60 -1.07 13.25 2.45
CA PHE A 60 -0.32 14.21 1.61
C PHE A 60 0.39 15.31 2.39
N PHE A 61 0.16 15.40 3.70
CA PHE A 61 0.66 16.47 4.59
C PHE A 61 0.27 17.88 4.10
N ALA A 62 -0.70 17.96 3.21
CA ALA A 62 -1.21 19.20 2.62
C ALA A 62 -2.71 19.10 2.38
N PRO A 63 -3.46 20.22 2.44
CA PRO A 63 -4.85 20.24 2.01
C PRO A 63 -4.91 20.04 0.49
N LYS A 64 -5.68 19.06 0.05
CA LYS A 64 -5.90 18.76 -1.36
C LYS A 64 -7.38 18.50 -1.58
N GLN A 65 -7.97 19.16 -2.59
CA GLN A 65 -9.39 19.04 -2.88
C GLN A 65 -9.68 17.93 -3.89
N ASP A 66 -8.77 17.77 -4.87
CA ASP A 66 -8.88 16.75 -5.91
C ASP A 66 -7.48 16.38 -6.44
N LEU A 67 -7.40 15.30 -7.18
CA LEU A 67 -6.23 14.92 -7.95
C LEU A 67 -6.36 15.47 -9.37
N THR A 68 -5.35 16.17 -9.83
CA THR A 68 -5.26 16.60 -11.22
C THR A 68 -4.99 15.42 -12.15
N ASP A 69 -5.31 15.54 -13.44
CA ASP A 69 -5.01 14.50 -14.42
C ASP A 69 -3.54 14.06 -14.43
N PRO A 70 -2.53 14.97 -14.40
CA PRO A 70 -1.13 14.57 -14.29
C PRO A 70 -0.80 13.78 -13.01
N GLU A 71 -1.42 14.14 -11.88
CA GLU A 71 -1.22 13.40 -10.63
C GLU A 71 -1.87 12.01 -10.67
N LEU A 72 -3.05 11.89 -11.27
CA LEU A 72 -3.68 10.59 -11.51
C LEU A 72 -2.83 9.71 -12.41
N GLU A 73 -2.26 10.27 -13.48
CA GLU A 73 -1.31 9.53 -14.33
C GLU A 73 -0.09 9.05 -13.53
N GLN A 74 0.52 9.89 -12.68
CA GLN A 74 1.62 9.48 -11.81
C GLN A 74 1.23 8.41 -10.80
N VAL A 75 -0.04 8.38 -10.38
CA VAL A 75 -0.54 7.36 -9.45
C VAL A 75 -0.64 6.00 -10.13
N ILE A 76 -1.08 5.95 -11.39
CA ILE A 76 -1.37 4.68 -12.09
C ILE A 76 -0.24 4.21 -13.00
N ASP A 77 0.59 5.11 -13.55
CA ASP A 77 1.69 4.77 -14.45
C ASP A 77 2.99 4.53 -13.67
N VAL A 78 3.04 3.39 -12.96
CA VAL A 78 4.18 2.99 -12.14
C VAL A 78 5.07 2.00 -12.90
N ASP A 79 6.37 2.07 -12.65
CA ASP A 79 7.38 1.27 -13.36
C ASP A 79 7.56 -0.15 -12.81
N PHE A 80 7.00 -0.43 -11.62
CA PHE A 80 7.14 -1.68 -10.87
C PHE A 80 8.58 -2.08 -10.55
N SER A 81 9.52 -1.16 -10.67
CA SER A 81 10.92 -1.33 -10.29
C SER A 81 11.32 -0.37 -9.17
N GLN A 82 11.08 0.94 -9.37
CA GLN A 82 11.27 1.96 -8.33
C GLN A 82 9.99 2.19 -7.54
N VAL A 83 8.86 2.24 -8.24
CA VAL A 83 7.54 2.44 -7.66
C VAL A 83 6.75 1.17 -7.85
N VAL A 84 6.37 0.53 -6.76
CA VAL A 84 5.44 -0.59 -6.77
C VAL A 84 4.16 -0.16 -6.07
N ALA A 85 3.04 -0.32 -6.76
CA ALA A 85 1.72 0.03 -6.24
C ALA A 85 0.76 -1.16 -6.36
N LEU A 86 0.08 -1.46 -5.26
CA LEU A 86 -0.96 -2.47 -5.16
C LEU A 86 -2.28 -1.81 -4.80
N VAL A 87 -3.37 -2.37 -5.31
CA VAL A 87 -4.73 -2.02 -4.91
C VAL A 87 -5.42 -3.19 -4.23
N ALA A 88 -6.28 -2.87 -3.28
CA ALA A 88 -7.26 -3.81 -2.74
C ALA A 88 -8.60 -3.54 -3.42
N THR A 89 -9.22 -4.58 -3.96
CA THR A 89 -10.52 -4.47 -4.65
C THR A 89 -11.54 -5.42 -4.05
N VAL A 90 -12.82 -5.05 -4.16
CA VAL A 90 -13.97 -5.93 -3.94
C VAL A 90 -14.80 -6.01 -5.21
N SER A 91 -15.39 -7.17 -5.47
CA SER A 91 -16.33 -7.34 -6.59
C SER A 91 -17.74 -6.99 -6.12
N ARG A 92 -18.44 -6.19 -6.91
CA ARG A 92 -19.88 -5.93 -6.76
C ARG A 92 -20.70 -7.10 -7.29
N ALA A 93 -22.00 -7.07 -7.00
CA ALA A 93 -22.94 -8.09 -7.46
C ALA A 93 -23.08 -8.16 -9.00
N ASP A 94 -22.80 -7.05 -9.69
CA ASP A 94 -22.75 -6.94 -11.16
C ASP A 94 -21.42 -7.40 -11.77
N GLY A 95 -20.45 -7.80 -10.94
CA GLY A 95 -19.12 -8.23 -11.35
C GLY A 95 -18.10 -7.10 -11.49
N GLU A 96 -18.49 -5.84 -11.30
CA GLU A 96 -17.57 -4.70 -11.31
C GLU A 96 -16.60 -4.78 -10.12
N GLU A 97 -15.31 -4.59 -10.38
CA GLU A 97 -14.29 -4.40 -9.33
C GLU A 97 -14.21 -2.92 -8.91
N ILE A 98 -14.33 -2.65 -7.62
CA ILE A 98 -14.07 -1.32 -7.07
C ILE A 98 -12.82 -1.32 -6.21
N VAL A 99 -11.99 -0.28 -6.35
CA VAL A 99 -10.83 -0.06 -5.50
C VAL A 99 -11.28 0.46 -4.14
N ILE A 100 -10.90 -0.24 -3.09
CA ILE A 100 -11.23 0.09 -1.69
C ILE A 100 -10.03 0.55 -0.87
N GLY A 101 -8.84 0.46 -1.43
CA GLY A 101 -7.60 0.96 -0.87
C GLY A 101 -6.43 0.74 -1.80
N ASP A 102 -5.39 1.56 -1.62
CA ASP A 102 -4.10 1.40 -2.28
C ASP A 102 -2.96 1.45 -1.28
N GLY A 103 -1.85 0.84 -1.67
CA GLY A 103 -0.57 0.93 -0.98
C GLY A 103 0.55 0.92 -2.00
N ARG A 104 1.60 1.71 -1.71
CA ARG A 104 2.77 1.78 -2.59
C ARG A 104 4.04 1.99 -1.81
N TYR A 105 5.13 1.60 -2.41
CA TYR A 105 6.44 2.07 -2.01
C TYR A 105 7.17 2.74 -3.18
N VAL A 106 8.06 3.68 -2.83
CA VAL A 106 8.97 4.37 -3.76
C VAL A 106 10.39 4.13 -3.27
N ALA A 107 11.20 3.40 -4.05
CA ALA A 107 12.58 3.10 -3.69
C ALA A 107 13.47 4.34 -3.86
N ASP A 108 14.31 4.60 -2.86
CA ASP A 108 15.28 5.69 -2.88
C ASP A 108 16.55 5.23 -3.63
N LYS A 109 16.67 5.62 -4.91
CA LYS A 109 17.84 5.26 -5.73
C LYS A 109 19.09 6.07 -5.43
N GLU A 110 18.93 7.30 -4.95
CA GLU A 110 20.03 8.26 -4.84
C GLU A 110 20.61 8.32 -3.43
N GLY A 111 19.78 8.15 -2.40
CA GLY A 111 20.18 8.24 -1.00
C GLY A 111 20.50 6.90 -0.36
N LYS A 112 19.49 6.05 -0.23
CA LYS A 112 19.58 4.74 0.41
C LYS A 112 18.89 3.68 -0.47
N PRO A 113 19.59 3.13 -1.47
CA PRO A 113 18.99 2.29 -2.50
C PRO A 113 18.34 1.01 -1.97
N GLU A 114 18.67 0.61 -0.74
CA GLU A 114 18.04 -0.50 -0.04
C GLU A 114 16.77 -0.12 0.74
N ARG A 115 16.32 1.14 0.66
CA ARG A 115 15.14 1.63 1.39
C ARG A 115 14.08 2.15 0.44
N ALA A 116 12.84 2.14 0.91
CA ALA A 116 11.72 2.69 0.16
C ALA A 116 10.76 3.43 1.07
N GLU A 117 10.24 4.56 0.60
CA GLU A 117 9.16 5.29 1.27
C GLU A 117 7.83 4.57 1.03
N LEU A 118 7.04 4.40 2.10
CA LEU A 118 5.79 3.64 2.11
C LEU A 118 4.59 4.56 2.31
N GLY A 119 3.51 4.33 1.57
CA GLY A 119 2.28 5.07 1.74
C GLY A 119 1.03 4.25 1.46
N PHE A 120 -0.06 4.55 2.18
CA PHE A 120 -1.36 3.87 2.07
C PHE A 120 -2.52 4.85 1.99
N LEU A 121 -3.57 4.40 1.34
CA LEU A 121 -4.88 5.02 1.36
C LEU A 121 -5.94 3.92 1.51
N THR A 122 -7.01 4.20 2.25
CA THR A 122 -8.15 3.29 2.39
C THR A 122 -9.44 4.09 2.29
N ALA A 123 -10.34 3.65 1.42
CA ALA A 123 -11.66 4.25 1.28
C ALA A 123 -12.44 4.19 2.61
N GLU A 124 -13.13 5.28 2.95
CA GLU A 124 -13.73 5.49 4.27
C GLU A 124 -14.63 4.34 4.75
N PRO A 125 -15.54 3.77 3.92
CA PRO A 125 -16.41 2.68 4.35
C PRO A 125 -15.67 1.38 4.72
N TYR A 126 -14.39 1.28 4.34
CA TYR A 126 -13.58 0.07 4.53
C TYR A 126 -12.44 0.25 5.54
N ARG A 127 -12.36 1.42 6.21
CA ARG A 127 -11.37 1.66 7.26
C ARG A 127 -11.54 0.70 8.45
N GLY A 128 -10.45 0.36 9.10
CA GLY A 128 -10.45 -0.53 10.27
C GLY A 128 -10.60 -2.01 9.97
N ARG A 129 -10.88 -2.41 8.72
CA ARG A 129 -11.10 -3.80 8.31
C ARG A 129 -9.82 -4.57 7.98
N GLY A 130 -8.63 -3.92 8.06
CA GLY A 130 -7.33 -4.57 7.89
C GLY A 130 -6.70 -4.42 6.50
N ILE A 131 -7.26 -3.60 5.59
CA ILE A 131 -6.76 -3.39 4.23
C ILE A 131 -5.29 -2.95 4.21
N ALA A 132 -4.94 -1.90 4.98
CA ALA A 132 -3.55 -1.41 5.03
C ALA A 132 -2.59 -2.48 5.55
N THR A 133 -3.01 -3.35 6.49
CA THR A 133 -2.21 -4.47 6.98
C THR A 133 -1.97 -5.52 5.89
N LEU A 134 -2.99 -5.84 5.10
CA LEU A 134 -2.86 -6.75 3.97
C LEU A 134 -1.90 -6.18 2.91
N LEU A 135 -2.14 -4.94 2.49
CA LEU A 135 -1.28 -4.26 1.51
C LEU A 135 0.17 -4.19 1.99
N LEU A 136 0.42 -3.83 3.26
CA LEU A 136 1.77 -3.83 3.84
C LEU A 136 2.44 -5.19 3.75
N ARG A 137 1.73 -6.27 4.10
CA ARG A 137 2.27 -7.63 4.05
C ARG A 137 2.71 -8.01 2.63
N HIS A 138 1.87 -7.73 1.62
CA HIS A 138 2.18 -8.03 0.23
C HIS A 138 3.33 -7.16 -0.31
N LEU A 139 3.32 -5.86 -0.03
CA LEU A 139 4.41 -4.94 -0.42
C LEU A 139 5.74 -5.33 0.23
N ALA A 140 5.73 -5.73 1.51
CA ALA A 140 6.94 -6.16 2.23
C ALA A 140 7.58 -7.40 1.58
N ARG A 141 6.77 -8.37 1.14
CA ARG A 141 7.27 -9.57 0.43
C ARG A 141 7.88 -9.22 -0.92
N ILE A 142 7.21 -8.35 -1.70
CA ILE A 142 7.73 -7.88 -3.00
C ILE A 142 9.04 -7.10 -2.79
N ALA A 143 9.07 -6.16 -1.85
CA ALA A 143 10.22 -5.33 -1.54
C ALA A 143 11.42 -6.16 -1.07
N HIS A 144 11.19 -7.13 -0.17
CA HIS A 144 12.23 -8.05 0.29
C HIS A 144 12.80 -8.88 -0.88
N HIS A 145 11.94 -9.38 -1.77
CA HIS A 145 12.39 -10.11 -2.97
C HIS A 145 13.19 -9.21 -3.92
N ALA A 146 12.86 -7.93 -4.01
CA ALA A 146 13.60 -6.92 -4.77
C ALA A 146 14.91 -6.47 -4.09
N GLY A 147 15.25 -7.02 -2.91
CA GLY A 147 16.49 -6.71 -2.19
C GLY A 147 16.41 -5.46 -1.30
N LEU A 148 15.22 -4.90 -1.08
CA LEU A 148 15.06 -3.81 -0.12
C LEU A 148 15.21 -4.33 1.32
N SER A 149 15.88 -3.54 2.17
CA SER A 149 16.14 -3.89 3.57
C SER A 149 15.19 -3.23 4.56
N ALA A 150 14.56 -2.12 4.16
CA ALA A 150 13.65 -1.39 5.03
C ALA A 150 12.61 -0.55 4.26
N PHE A 151 11.45 -0.37 4.88
CA PHE A 151 10.52 0.70 4.58
C PHE A 151 10.69 1.86 5.54
N GLU A 152 10.55 3.07 5.02
CA GLU A 152 10.44 4.31 5.79
C GLU A 152 9.05 4.93 5.57
N ALA A 153 8.49 5.55 6.60
CA ALA A 153 7.21 6.25 6.50
C ALA A 153 7.16 7.41 7.50
N ASP A 154 6.65 8.54 7.05
CA ASP A 154 6.33 9.68 7.89
C ASP A 154 4.85 9.64 8.27
N VAL A 155 4.57 9.70 9.56
CA VAL A 155 3.22 9.56 10.12
C VAL A 155 2.95 10.71 11.08
N LEU A 156 1.81 11.36 10.92
CA LEU A 156 1.37 12.35 11.92
C LEU A 156 1.18 11.67 13.29
N ALA A 157 1.71 12.29 14.34
CA ALA A 157 1.73 11.69 15.68
C ALA A 157 0.33 11.33 16.22
N TYR A 158 -0.71 11.99 15.73
CA TYR A 158 -2.10 11.68 16.08
C TYR A 158 -2.77 10.63 15.15
N ASN A 159 -2.07 10.14 14.12
CA ASN A 159 -2.57 9.08 13.26
C ASN A 159 -2.36 7.69 13.89
N ALA A 160 -3.00 7.50 15.07
CA ALA A 160 -2.92 6.25 15.81
C ALA A 160 -3.32 5.00 14.97
N PRO A 161 -4.33 5.06 14.07
CA PRO A 161 -4.65 3.91 13.23
C PRO A 161 -3.48 3.44 12.36
N MET A 162 -2.73 4.35 11.72
CA MET A 162 -1.59 3.98 10.88
C MET A 162 -0.42 3.46 11.71
N LEU A 163 -0.13 4.09 12.84
CA LEU A 163 0.89 3.60 13.78
C LEU A 163 0.58 2.17 14.23
N ALA A 164 -0.69 1.86 14.52
CA ALA A 164 -1.13 0.52 14.88
C ALA A 164 -0.99 -0.51 13.73
N VAL A 165 -1.11 -0.09 12.45
CA VAL A 165 -0.83 -0.95 11.30
C VAL A 165 0.62 -1.39 11.30
N PHE A 166 1.55 -0.43 11.49
CA PHE A 166 2.98 -0.72 11.52
C PHE A 166 3.37 -1.58 12.72
N GLU A 167 2.84 -1.31 13.92
CA GLU A 167 3.08 -2.11 15.13
C GLU A 167 2.65 -3.57 14.99
N ARG A 168 1.53 -3.79 14.30
CA ARG A 168 0.95 -5.13 14.09
C ARG A 168 1.45 -5.83 12.85
N SER A 169 2.37 -5.23 12.11
CA SER A 169 2.94 -5.82 10.89
C SER A 169 3.76 -7.08 11.15
N GLY A 170 4.28 -7.23 12.38
CA GLY A 170 5.24 -8.28 12.74
C GLY A 170 6.68 -7.97 12.30
N LEU A 171 6.91 -6.85 11.61
CA LEU A 171 8.24 -6.40 11.22
C LEU A 171 8.93 -5.68 12.37
N PRO A 172 10.26 -5.82 12.53
CA PRO A 172 11.01 -4.99 13.47
C PRO A 172 10.83 -3.51 13.14
N ILE A 173 10.43 -2.72 14.13
CA ILE A 173 10.09 -1.31 13.97
C ILE A 173 11.01 -0.42 14.82
N SER A 174 11.48 0.67 14.23
CA SER A 174 12.08 1.79 14.97
C SER A 174 11.32 3.08 14.69
N ARG A 175 11.35 4.02 15.63
CA ARG A 175 10.62 5.28 15.56
C ARG A 175 11.48 6.43 16.08
N ARG A 176 11.41 7.55 15.38
CA ARG A 176 11.98 8.83 15.83
C ARG A 176 10.89 9.89 15.70
N ARG A 177 10.62 10.60 16.77
CA ARG A 177 9.64 11.70 16.75
C ARG A 177 10.36 13.02 16.47
N GLU A 178 9.77 13.79 15.56
CA GLU A 178 10.19 15.16 15.24
C GLU A 178 8.95 16.06 15.17
N GLY A 179 8.74 16.86 16.20
CA GLY A 179 7.54 17.69 16.30
C GLY A 179 6.25 16.87 16.29
N ASN A 180 5.45 17.08 15.25
CA ASN A 180 4.17 16.38 15.03
C ASN A 180 4.29 15.18 14.06
N ILE A 181 5.51 14.82 13.66
CA ILE A 181 5.78 13.70 12.75
C ILE A 181 6.51 12.59 13.53
N ILE A 182 6.13 11.36 13.24
CA ILE A 182 6.83 10.15 13.67
C ILE A 182 7.42 9.51 12.42
N HIS A 183 8.74 9.51 12.34
CA HIS A 183 9.50 8.77 11.33
C HIS A 183 9.55 7.31 11.75
N VAL A 184 8.95 6.45 10.96
CA VAL A 184 8.88 5.01 11.17
C VAL A 184 9.82 4.32 10.21
N THR A 185 10.62 3.37 10.71
CA THR A 185 11.40 2.45 9.88
C THR A 185 10.98 1.03 10.21
N LEU A 186 10.59 0.27 9.18
CA LEU A 186 10.25 -1.15 9.27
C LEU A 186 11.34 -1.96 8.58
N SER A 187 12.03 -2.83 9.31
CA SER A 187 13.08 -3.68 8.73
C SER A 187 12.47 -4.87 7.98
N LEU A 188 12.88 -5.05 6.73
CA LEU A 188 12.50 -6.17 5.86
C LEU A 188 13.53 -7.29 6.00
N GLY A 189 13.64 -7.88 7.19
CA GLY A 189 14.59 -8.95 7.47
C GLY A 189 14.17 -10.32 6.94
N SER A 190 15.03 -11.32 7.11
CA SER A 190 14.90 -12.71 6.61
C SER A 190 13.68 -13.52 7.12
N GLY A 191 12.74 -12.92 7.79
CA GLY A 191 11.54 -13.56 8.35
C GLY A 191 10.27 -13.45 7.48
N LEU A 192 10.38 -12.89 6.28
CA LEU A 192 9.26 -12.75 5.33
C LEU A 192 9.22 -13.98 4.38
N ASN A 193 8.97 -15.16 4.93
CA ASN A 193 8.68 -16.38 4.15
C ASN A 193 7.19 -16.53 3.92
#